data_4d7fbec3b7f9f23fdcbf5c1094e1841c
#
_entry.id   4d7fbec3b7f9f23fdcbf5c1094e1841c
#
_cell.length_a   1.000
_cell.length_b   1.000
_cell.length_c   1.000
_cell.angle_alpha   90.00
_cell.angle_beta   90.00
_cell.angle_gamma   90.00
#
_symmetry.space_group_name_H-M   'P 1'
#
loop_
_entity.id
_entity.type
_entity.pdbx_description
1 polymer ?
#
loop_
_entity_poly.entity_id
_entity_poly.type
_entity_poly.pdbx_seq_one_letter_code
_entity_poly.pdbx_strand_id
1 'polypeptide(L)'
;MLTLTCMPRVTLYGLIDAGISYVNNARSGTSHDSLVKYDDGVASGSRWGLRGTEDLGGGLKAIFVLESGFNSGNGTLGQGGAMFGRQAYVGVTKDNIGSFTMGRQYTFSTDYPGANYSTGSQTVAGNYAYHINDIDQLTSS
;
A
#
# COMPACT_ATOMS: atom_id res chain seq x y z
N MET A 1 8.86 -26.81 -34.28
CA MET A 1 9.12 -26.58 -32.86
C MET A 1 9.07 -25.07 -32.64
N LEU A 2 7.91 -24.58 -32.17
CA LEU A 2 7.71 -23.16 -31.92
C LEU A 2 8.20 -22.85 -30.51
N THR A 3 9.40 -22.29 -30.38
CA THR A 3 9.90 -21.84 -29.10
C THR A 3 9.24 -20.50 -28.81
N LEU A 4 8.14 -20.49 -28.05
CA LEU A 4 7.59 -19.28 -27.49
C LEU A 4 8.57 -18.79 -26.43
N THR A 5 9.42 -17.84 -26.77
CA THR A 5 10.26 -17.14 -25.80
C THR A 5 9.37 -16.10 -25.13
N CYS A 6 8.67 -16.52 -24.10
CA CYS A 6 7.92 -15.61 -23.27
C CYS A 6 8.91 -14.91 -22.34
N MET A 7 9.06 -13.60 -22.45
CA MET A 7 9.88 -12.81 -21.53
C MET A 7 8.96 -12.16 -20.51
N PRO A 8 8.90 -12.69 -19.28
CA PRO A 8 8.10 -12.09 -18.23
C PRO A 8 8.60 -10.66 -17.98
N ARG A 9 7.71 -9.70 -18.03
CA ARG A 9 8.02 -8.33 -17.62
C ARG A 9 7.89 -8.23 -16.12
N VAL A 10 9.01 -8.07 -15.43
CA VAL A 10 9.05 -7.77 -14.00
C VAL A 10 9.40 -6.30 -13.82
N THR A 11 8.59 -5.59 -13.06
CA THR A 11 8.79 -4.18 -12.73
C THR A 11 8.99 -4.04 -11.23
N LEU A 12 10.11 -3.44 -10.83
CA LEU A 12 10.31 -2.93 -9.48
C LEU A 12 9.63 -1.57 -9.39
N TYR A 13 8.86 -1.35 -8.32
CA TYR A 13 8.20 -0.07 -8.05
C TYR A 13 8.24 0.25 -6.57
N GLY A 14 7.98 1.49 -6.22
CA GLY A 14 7.91 1.90 -4.82
C GLY A 14 7.49 3.35 -4.67
N LEU A 15 7.26 3.70 -3.40
CA LEU A 15 6.93 5.04 -2.96
C LEU A 15 7.50 5.23 -1.56
N ILE A 16 8.09 6.39 -1.32
CA ILE A 16 8.51 6.84 0.01
C ILE A 16 7.74 8.12 0.30
N ASP A 17 7.00 8.10 1.39
CA ASP A 17 6.28 9.25 1.92
C ASP A 17 6.88 9.56 3.29
N ALA A 18 7.61 10.66 3.37
CA ALA A 18 8.33 11.06 4.56
C ALA A 18 8.19 12.58 4.78
N GLY A 19 8.01 12.98 6.01
CA GLY A 19 7.81 14.38 6.37
C GLY A 19 8.36 14.74 7.73
N ILE A 20 8.26 16.01 8.05
CA ILE A 20 8.54 16.55 9.39
C ILE A 20 7.26 17.27 9.84
N SER A 21 6.77 16.87 11.01
CA SER A 21 5.64 17.54 11.66
C SER A 21 6.15 18.40 12.81
N TYR A 22 5.58 19.59 12.90
CA TYR A 22 5.70 20.48 14.05
C TYR A 22 4.34 20.63 14.72
N VAL A 23 4.28 20.28 16.00
CA VAL A 23 3.07 20.42 16.80
C VAL A 23 3.40 21.38 17.95
N ASN A 24 2.73 22.53 18.00
CA ASN A 24 2.76 23.39 19.15
C ASN A 24 1.82 22.83 20.22
N ASN A 25 2.17 22.99 21.48
CA ASN A 25 1.31 22.57 22.58
C ASN A 25 1.03 21.06 22.63
N ALA A 26 2.00 20.23 22.22
CA ALA A 26 1.91 18.78 22.36
C ALA A 26 1.96 18.38 23.83
N ARG A 27 1.11 17.43 24.24
CA ARG A 27 1.07 16.94 25.62
C ARG A 27 2.36 16.16 25.95
N SER A 28 3.05 16.58 27.00
CA SER A 28 4.23 15.91 27.55
C SER A 28 4.03 15.65 29.04
N GLY A 29 3.49 14.48 29.41
CA GLY A 29 3.09 14.17 30.78
C GLY A 29 1.97 15.12 31.27
N THR A 30 2.27 15.94 32.28
CA THR A 30 1.37 16.97 32.85
C THR A 30 1.58 18.36 32.25
N SER A 31 2.59 18.56 31.40
CA SER A 31 2.91 19.81 30.75
C SER A 31 2.61 19.75 29.26
N HIS A 32 2.73 20.90 28.61
CA HIS A 32 2.61 21.05 27.16
C HIS A 32 3.87 21.68 26.61
N ASP A 33 4.35 21.14 25.49
CA ASP A 33 5.59 21.59 24.86
C ASP A 33 5.47 21.55 23.33
N SER A 34 6.42 22.15 22.62
CA SER A 34 6.47 22.01 21.18
C SER A 34 7.21 20.73 20.78
N LEU A 35 6.66 20.00 19.82
CA LEU A 35 7.20 18.76 19.31
C LEU A 35 7.55 18.91 17.83
N VAL A 36 8.79 18.57 17.50
CA VAL A 36 9.23 18.34 16.12
C VAL A 36 9.48 16.85 15.98
N LYS A 37 8.81 16.20 15.02
CA LYS A 37 9.01 14.77 14.78
C LYS A 37 9.10 14.46 13.29
N TYR A 38 9.82 13.39 13.01
CA TYR A 38 9.78 12.74 11.70
C TYR A 38 8.48 11.94 11.59
N ASP A 39 7.77 12.10 10.48
CA ASP A 39 6.58 11.33 10.14
C ASP A 39 6.81 10.51 8.88
N ASP A 40 6.36 9.26 8.90
CA ASP A 40 6.43 8.32 7.79
C ASP A 40 5.02 7.94 7.36
N GLY A 41 4.76 7.98 6.05
CA GLY A 41 3.51 7.52 5.50
C GLY A 41 2.29 8.38 5.83
N VAL A 42 2.44 9.69 5.94
CA VAL A 42 1.37 10.62 6.31
C VAL A 42 0.21 10.60 5.31
N ALA A 43 0.51 10.65 4.03
CA ALA A 43 -0.49 10.55 2.96
C ALA A 43 -0.61 9.13 2.41
N SER A 44 0.50 8.40 2.33
CA SER A 44 0.53 7.06 1.74
C SER A 44 1.68 6.23 2.30
N GLY A 45 1.39 5.11 2.95
CA GLY A 45 2.42 4.27 3.56
C GLY A 45 3.58 3.93 2.60
N SER A 46 4.81 4.14 3.08
CA SER A 46 6.04 3.83 2.35
C SER A 46 6.08 2.35 1.99
N ARG A 47 6.41 2.05 0.73
CA ARG A 47 6.34 0.68 0.19
C ARG A 47 7.28 0.49 -1.01
N TRP A 48 7.63 -0.74 -1.25
CA TRP A 48 8.27 -1.18 -2.49
C TRP A 48 7.70 -2.53 -2.90
N GLY A 49 7.81 -2.89 -4.16
CA GLY A 49 7.26 -4.14 -4.65
C GLY A 49 7.75 -4.54 -6.03
N LEU A 50 7.42 -5.75 -6.36
CA LEU A 50 7.61 -6.36 -7.67
C LEU A 50 6.24 -6.70 -8.25
N ARG A 51 6.03 -6.35 -9.50
CA ARG A 51 4.87 -6.81 -10.26
C ARG A 51 5.32 -7.38 -11.59
N GLY A 52 4.65 -8.41 -12.03
CA GLY A 52 4.96 -9.02 -13.30
C GLY A 52 3.73 -9.36 -14.10
N THR A 53 3.93 -9.39 -15.41
CA THR A 53 2.91 -9.80 -16.37
C THR A 53 3.56 -10.63 -17.46
N GLU A 54 2.96 -11.77 -17.77
CA GLU A 54 3.38 -12.66 -18.85
C GLU A 54 2.19 -12.93 -19.78
N ASP A 55 2.40 -12.73 -21.06
CA ASP A 55 1.38 -12.99 -22.08
C ASP A 55 1.34 -14.49 -22.41
N LEU A 56 0.21 -15.12 -22.16
CA LEU A 56 -0.04 -16.53 -22.44
C LEU A 56 -0.71 -16.77 -23.80
N GLY A 57 -0.96 -15.69 -24.54
CA GLY A 57 -1.63 -15.73 -25.82
C GLY A 57 -3.16 -15.62 -25.74
N GLY A 58 -3.80 -15.24 -26.84
CA GLY A 58 -5.26 -15.11 -26.91
C GLY A 58 -5.87 -14.07 -25.98
N GLY A 59 -5.10 -13.04 -25.56
CA GLY A 59 -5.52 -12.04 -24.59
C GLY A 59 -5.51 -12.51 -23.14
N LEU A 60 -4.98 -13.72 -22.88
CA LEU A 60 -4.78 -14.25 -21.52
C LEU A 60 -3.38 -13.88 -21.03
N LYS A 61 -3.26 -13.40 -19.80
CA LYS A 61 -2.01 -13.01 -19.17
C LYS A 61 -1.91 -13.60 -17.76
N ALA A 62 -0.74 -14.08 -17.39
CA ALA A 62 -0.42 -14.35 -15.99
C ALA A 62 0.06 -13.06 -15.33
N ILE A 63 -0.32 -12.85 -14.05
CA ILE A 63 0.06 -11.67 -13.28
C ILE A 63 0.50 -12.06 -11.88
N PHE A 64 1.40 -11.29 -11.30
CA PHE A 64 1.72 -11.37 -9.89
C PHE A 64 2.04 -9.99 -9.30
N VAL A 65 1.84 -9.84 -8.01
CA VAL A 65 2.28 -8.68 -7.22
C VAL A 65 2.82 -9.17 -5.88
N LEU A 66 3.98 -8.63 -5.51
CA LEU A 66 4.61 -8.77 -4.21
C LEU A 66 4.92 -7.38 -3.69
N GLU A 67 4.29 -6.94 -2.61
CA GLU A 67 4.43 -5.58 -2.07
C GLU A 67 4.72 -5.59 -0.58
N SER A 68 5.82 -4.94 -0.21
CA SER A 68 6.30 -4.74 1.15
C SER A 68 6.02 -3.33 1.62
N GLY A 69 5.46 -3.18 2.81
CA GLY A 69 5.42 -1.91 3.53
C GLY A 69 6.62 -1.79 4.47
N PHE A 70 7.13 -0.60 4.63
CA PHE A 70 8.24 -0.35 5.55
C PHE A 70 8.14 1.06 6.16
N ASN A 71 8.82 1.25 7.30
CA ASN A 71 8.99 2.56 7.89
C ASN A 71 10.27 3.18 7.36
N SER A 72 10.18 4.32 6.71
CA SER A 72 11.31 5.00 6.07
C SER A 72 12.27 5.64 7.08
N GLY A 73 11.84 5.87 8.33
CA GLY A 73 12.65 6.45 9.38
C GLY A 73 13.62 5.48 10.05
N ASN A 74 13.29 4.18 10.10
CA ASN A 74 14.11 3.17 10.79
C ASN A 74 14.30 1.88 10.00
N GLY A 75 13.71 1.74 8.80
CA GLY A 75 13.88 0.59 7.93
C GLY A 75 13.12 -0.67 8.36
N THR A 76 12.28 -0.62 9.39
CA THR A 76 11.51 -1.78 9.83
C THR A 76 10.41 -2.13 8.84
N LEU A 77 10.11 -3.43 8.70
CA LEU A 77 8.99 -3.90 7.90
C LEU A 77 7.67 -3.57 8.59
N GLY A 78 6.69 -3.13 7.79
CA GLY A 78 5.32 -2.96 8.21
C GLY A 78 4.57 -4.28 8.36
N GLN A 79 3.25 -4.21 8.56
CA GLN A 79 2.33 -5.35 8.58
C GLN A 79 2.82 -6.54 9.44
N GLY A 80 3.30 -6.23 10.65
CA GLY A 80 3.77 -7.24 11.61
C GLY A 80 5.12 -7.90 11.22
N GLY A 81 5.93 -7.23 10.41
CA GLY A 81 7.25 -7.73 9.99
C GLY A 81 7.20 -8.66 8.77
N ALA A 82 6.05 -8.78 8.12
CA ALA A 82 5.94 -9.61 6.92
C ALA A 82 6.61 -8.94 5.72
N MET A 83 7.51 -9.67 5.03
CA MET A 83 8.27 -9.16 3.90
C MET A 83 7.38 -8.64 2.76
N PHE A 84 6.29 -9.34 2.46
CA PHE A 84 5.27 -8.92 1.49
C PHE A 84 3.90 -8.78 2.17
N GLY A 85 3.89 -8.03 3.26
CA GLY A 85 2.72 -7.91 4.13
C GLY A 85 1.57 -7.08 3.56
N ARG A 86 1.82 -6.27 2.53
CA ARG A 86 0.78 -5.46 1.87
C ARG A 86 0.04 -6.28 0.84
N GLN A 87 0.74 -6.83 -0.14
CA GLN A 87 0.18 -7.69 -1.18
C GLN A 87 1.15 -8.81 -1.53
N ALA A 88 0.62 -10.01 -1.73
CA ALA A 88 1.36 -11.18 -2.19
C ALA A 88 0.39 -12.10 -2.91
N TYR A 89 0.17 -11.89 -4.20
CA TYR A 89 -0.78 -12.67 -4.99
C TYR A 89 -0.27 -12.98 -6.39
N VAL A 90 -0.85 -14.03 -6.95
CA VAL A 90 -0.72 -14.43 -8.34
C VAL A 90 -2.11 -14.54 -8.96
N GLY A 91 -2.19 -14.46 -10.28
CA GLY A 91 -3.46 -14.63 -10.95
C GLY A 91 -3.35 -14.67 -12.47
N VAL A 92 -4.50 -14.73 -13.08
CA VAL A 92 -4.67 -14.61 -14.53
C VAL A 92 -5.66 -13.50 -14.84
N THR A 93 -5.41 -12.79 -15.93
CA THR A 93 -6.34 -11.80 -16.45
C THR A 93 -6.59 -12.06 -17.92
N LYS A 94 -7.81 -11.82 -18.37
CA LYS A 94 -8.18 -11.95 -19.78
C LYS A 94 -8.94 -10.71 -20.22
N ASP A 95 -8.53 -10.16 -21.36
CA ASP A 95 -9.12 -8.97 -21.94
C ASP A 95 -10.64 -9.15 -22.12
N ASN A 96 -11.42 -8.14 -21.70
CA ASN A 96 -12.90 -8.10 -21.74
C ASN A 96 -13.65 -9.16 -20.88
N ILE A 97 -12.94 -9.98 -20.08
CA ILE A 97 -13.56 -10.96 -19.19
C ILE A 97 -13.33 -10.57 -17.73
N GLY A 98 -12.08 -10.23 -17.38
CA GLY A 98 -11.72 -9.87 -16.01
C GLY A 98 -10.49 -10.62 -15.52
N SER A 99 -10.29 -10.59 -14.19
CA SER A 99 -9.12 -11.18 -13.55
C SER A 99 -9.55 -12.14 -12.45
N PHE A 100 -8.80 -13.21 -12.30
CA PHE A 100 -8.89 -14.13 -11.17
C PHE A 100 -7.55 -14.15 -10.45
N THR A 101 -7.55 -13.77 -9.16
CA THR A 101 -6.34 -13.64 -8.34
C THR A 101 -6.47 -14.43 -7.05
N MET A 102 -5.35 -14.98 -6.56
CA MET A 102 -5.27 -15.74 -5.32
C MET A 102 -4.06 -15.26 -4.51
N GLY A 103 -4.25 -15.10 -3.21
CA GLY A 103 -3.23 -14.68 -2.27
C GLY A 103 -3.66 -13.47 -1.44
N ARG A 104 -2.68 -12.86 -0.76
CA ARG A 104 -2.90 -11.67 0.05
C ARG A 104 -3.06 -10.45 -0.85
N GLN A 105 -4.20 -9.81 -0.78
CA GLN A 105 -4.54 -8.63 -1.58
C GLN A 105 -5.47 -7.70 -0.80
N TYR A 106 -5.62 -6.48 -1.26
CA TYR A 106 -6.57 -5.56 -0.67
C TYR A 106 -7.99 -6.11 -0.79
N THR A 107 -8.82 -5.79 0.21
CA THR A 107 -10.23 -6.12 0.19
C THR A 107 -10.97 -5.21 -0.79
N PHE A 108 -12.13 -5.68 -1.25
CA PHE A 108 -12.99 -4.92 -2.14
C PHE A 108 -13.31 -3.50 -1.62
N SER A 109 -13.46 -3.34 -0.31
CA SER A 109 -13.73 -2.03 0.31
C SER A 109 -12.56 -1.04 0.20
N THR A 110 -11.34 -1.54 0.06
CA THR A 110 -10.13 -0.70 -0.09
C THR A 110 -9.89 -0.34 -1.56
N ASP A 111 -10.15 -1.28 -2.47
CA ASP A 111 -9.90 -1.12 -3.91
C ASP A 111 -11.10 -0.51 -4.66
N TYR A 112 -12.27 -0.46 -4.02
CA TYR A 112 -13.46 0.06 -4.69
C TYR A 112 -13.31 1.54 -5.05
N PRO A 113 -13.70 1.94 -6.27
CA PRO A 113 -13.53 3.33 -6.74
C PRO A 113 -14.17 4.40 -5.86
N GLY A 114 -15.16 4.04 -5.05
CA GLY A 114 -15.80 4.96 -4.11
C GLY A 114 -14.86 5.47 -3.01
N ALA A 115 -13.91 4.65 -2.55
CA ALA A 115 -12.87 5.08 -1.62
C ALA A 115 -11.85 6.03 -2.28
N ASN A 116 -11.71 5.94 -3.60
CA ASN A 116 -10.79 6.77 -4.38
C ASN A 116 -11.44 8.06 -4.93
N TYR A 117 -12.77 8.13 -4.97
CA TYR A 117 -13.48 9.21 -5.69
C TYR A 117 -13.76 10.45 -4.86
N SER A 118 -13.90 10.35 -3.54
CA SER A 118 -14.30 11.52 -2.76
C SER A 118 -13.16 12.49 -2.44
N THR A 119 -11.91 12.00 -2.32
CA THR A 119 -10.77 12.86 -1.94
C THR A 119 -9.43 12.38 -2.52
N GLY A 120 -9.43 11.31 -3.33
CA GLY A 120 -8.21 10.65 -3.80
C GLY A 120 -7.51 9.89 -2.66
N SER A 121 -7.36 8.58 -2.80
CA SER A 121 -6.74 7.69 -1.79
C SER A 121 -5.29 8.05 -1.42
N GLN A 122 -4.73 9.07 -2.03
CA GLN A 122 -3.37 9.57 -1.85
C GLN A 122 -3.31 10.86 -1.03
N THR A 123 -4.41 11.29 -0.43
CA THR A 123 -4.43 12.46 0.45
C THR A 123 -4.74 12.07 1.89
N VAL A 124 -4.27 12.86 2.85
CA VAL A 124 -4.55 12.67 4.28
C VAL A 124 -6.07 12.57 4.53
N ALA A 125 -6.87 13.36 3.82
CA ALA A 125 -8.33 13.34 3.93
C ALA A 125 -8.98 12.12 3.24
N GLY A 126 -8.29 11.47 2.31
CA GLY A 126 -8.78 10.31 1.56
C GLY A 126 -8.45 8.95 2.18
N ASN A 127 -7.59 8.91 3.18
CA ASN A 127 -7.21 7.68 3.84
C ASN A 127 -8.19 7.34 4.98
N TYR A 128 -9.35 6.82 4.61
CA TYR A 128 -10.42 6.48 5.56
C TYR A 128 -9.97 5.50 6.67
N ALA A 129 -9.10 4.54 6.34
CA ALA A 129 -8.56 3.60 7.32
C ALA A 129 -7.66 4.30 8.37
N TYR A 130 -7.01 5.38 7.99
CA TYR A 130 -6.20 6.19 8.89
C TYR A 130 -7.09 6.96 9.89
N HIS A 131 -8.19 7.52 9.41
CA HIS A 131 -9.14 8.24 10.26
C HIS A 131 -9.91 7.35 11.24
N ILE A 132 -10.20 6.09 10.87
CA ILE A 132 -10.82 5.13 11.78
C ILE A 132 -9.89 4.77 12.93
N ASN A 133 -8.61 4.56 12.67
CA ASN A 133 -7.63 4.29 13.73
C ASN A 133 -7.49 5.45 14.71
N ASP A 134 -7.56 6.69 14.24
CA ASP A 134 -7.53 7.87 15.10
C ASP A 134 -8.80 7.99 15.98
N ILE A 135 -9.95 7.63 15.43
CA ILE A 135 -11.21 7.62 16.18
C ILE A 135 -11.21 6.53 17.26
N ASP A 136 -10.70 5.34 16.95
CA ASP A 136 -10.59 4.24 17.93
C ASP A 136 -9.64 4.59 19.08
N GLN A 137 -8.58 5.35 18.83
CA GLN A 137 -7.68 5.83 19.89
C GLN A 137 -8.35 6.87 20.80
N LEU A 138 -9.28 7.66 20.29
CA LEU A 138 -10.03 8.63 21.08
C LEU A 138 -11.11 7.98 21.95
N THR A 139 -11.59 6.79 21.61
CA THR A 139 -12.64 6.07 22.34
C THR A 139 -12.09 5.06 23.35
N SER A 140 -10.80 4.76 23.32
CA SER A 140 -10.12 3.80 24.21
C SER A 140 -9.40 4.44 25.41
N SER A 141 -9.56 5.74 25.62
CA SER A 141 -8.96 6.50 26.73
C SER A 141 -9.95 6.78 27.86
#